data_92ec8b12dbe60c287623183ec99f04c4
#
_entry.id   92ec8b12dbe60c287623183ec99f04c4
#
_cell.length_a   1.000
_cell.length_b   1.000
_cell.length_c   1.000
_cell.angle_alpha   90.00
_cell.angle_beta   90.00
_cell.angle_gamma   90.00
#
_symmetry.space_group_name_H-M   'P 1'
#
loop_
_entity.id
_entity.type
_entity.pdbx_description
1 polymer ?
#
loop_
_entity_poly.entity_id
_entity_poly.type
_entity_poly.pdbx_seq_one_letter_code
_entity_poly.pdbx_strand_id
1 'polypeptide(L)'
;GYSRAAELILGGIDLDALTGEKWGYFTRSLPPEDLDEYVKWLANRIATFDSAAVIGAKSSLLNSVPSLTAGLINETAIFDNLCYSHGGQRSLRRFLELGGQTVEGELRISDLSAEVAKE
;
A
#
# COMPACT_ATOMS: atom_id res chain seq x y z
N GLY A 1 -12.09 -3.66 0.12
CA GLY A 1 -12.70 -3.96 1.42
C GLY A 1 -11.98 -5.12 2.12
N TYR A 2 -12.45 -5.50 3.31
CA TYR A 2 -11.79 -6.48 4.21
C TYR A 2 -11.32 -7.77 3.52
N SER A 3 -12.17 -8.41 2.73
CA SER A 3 -11.84 -9.70 2.07
C SER A 3 -10.63 -9.60 1.13
N ARG A 4 -10.58 -8.54 0.34
CA ARG A 4 -9.44 -8.30 -0.58
C ARG A 4 -8.17 -7.89 0.17
N ALA A 5 -8.31 -7.11 1.24
CA ALA A 5 -7.18 -6.79 2.11
C ALA A 5 -6.61 -8.06 2.78
N ALA A 6 -7.49 -8.95 3.27
CA ALA A 6 -7.08 -10.23 3.84
C ALA A 6 -6.36 -11.11 2.81
N GLU A 7 -6.84 -11.19 1.57
CA GLU A 7 -6.21 -11.94 0.48
C GLU A 7 -4.78 -11.43 0.20
N LEU A 8 -4.59 -10.11 0.09
CA LEU A 8 -3.29 -9.51 -0.15
C LEU A 8 -2.34 -9.68 1.05
N ILE A 9 -2.81 -9.31 2.25
CA ILE A 9 -1.95 -9.24 3.44
C ILE A 9 -1.59 -10.64 3.93
N LEU A 10 -2.56 -11.56 4.02
CA LEU A 10 -2.31 -12.92 4.49
C LEU A 10 -1.68 -13.80 3.42
N GLY A 11 -1.96 -13.52 2.15
CA GLY A 11 -1.35 -14.21 1.02
C GLY A 11 0.07 -13.75 0.70
N GLY A 12 0.45 -12.55 1.14
CA GLY A 12 1.76 -11.94 0.82
C GLY A 12 1.96 -11.78 -0.69
N ILE A 13 0.89 -11.49 -1.44
CA ILE A 13 0.90 -11.43 -2.91
C ILE A 13 0.98 -10.01 -3.42
N ASP A 14 1.63 -9.83 -4.56
CA ASP A 14 1.69 -8.56 -5.27
C ASP A 14 0.35 -8.23 -5.93
N LEU A 15 0.03 -6.95 -6.01
CA LEU A 15 -1.16 -6.44 -6.67
C LEU A 15 -0.74 -5.66 -7.93
N ASP A 16 -1.09 -6.18 -9.10
CA ASP A 16 -0.86 -5.46 -10.35
C ASP A 16 -1.76 -4.22 -10.47
N ALA A 17 -1.32 -3.26 -11.30
CA ALA A 17 -1.96 -1.96 -11.41
C ALA A 17 -3.41 -2.03 -11.94
N LEU A 18 -3.70 -2.90 -12.90
CA LEU A 18 -5.04 -3.06 -13.48
C LEU A 18 -6.01 -3.69 -12.48
N THR A 19 -5.56 -4.70 -11.76
CA THR A 19 -6.33 -5.32 -10.68
C THR A 19 -6.57 -4.34 -9.55
N GLY A 20 -5.57 -3.53 -9.20
CA GLY A 20 -5.67 -2.48 -8.18
C GLY A 20 -6.72 -1.43 -8.53
N GLU A 21 -6.79 -0.97 -9.78
CA GLU A 21 -7.86 -0.09 -10.26
C GLU A 21 -9.24 -0.76 -10.17
N LYS A 22 -9.36 -1.98 -10.69
CA LYS A 22 -10.61 -2.75 -10.65
C LYS A 22 -11.11 -2.99 -9.23
N TRP A 23 -10.21 -3.14 -8.28
CA TRP A 23 -10.55 -3.32 -6.87
C TRP A 23 -10.80 -2.02 -6.10
N GLY A 24 -10.49 -0.88 -6.71
CA GLY A 24 -10.60 0.44 -6.09
C GLY A 24 -9.47 0.73 -5.08
N TYR A 25 -8.33 0.04 -5.22
CA TYR A 25 -7.11 0.34 -4.46
C TYR A 25 -6.41 1.59 -5.00
N PHE A 26 -6.39 1.71 -6.34
CA PHE A 26 -5.97 2.92 -7.06
C PHE A 26 -7.17 3.55 -7.74
N THR A 27 -7.11 4.86 -7.93
CA THR A 27 -8.14 5.60 -8.68
C THR A 27 -8.10 5.24 -10.16
N ARG A 28 -6.88 5.11 -10.73
CA ARG A 28 -6.63 4.75 -12.13
C ARG A 28 -5.28 4.08 -12.29
N SER A 29 -5.21 3.17 -13.24
CA SER A 29 -3.99 2.64 -13.82
C SER A 29 -3.87 3.20 -15.24
N LEU A 30 -2.78 3.89 -15.54
CA LEU A 30 -2.55 4.55 -16.82
C LEU A 30 -1.19 4.10 -17.40
N PRO A 31 -1.04 4.07 -18.73
CA PRO A 31 0.27 3.94 -19.34
C PRO A 31 1.20 5.05 -18.83
N PRO A 32 2.51 4.77 -18.65
CA PRO A 32 3.46 5.76 -18.16
C PRO A 32 3.47 7.08 -18.94
N GLU A 33 3.28 7.00 -20.27
CA GLU A 33 3.22 8.14 -21.18
C GLU A 33 2.01 9.04 -20.95
N ASP A 34 0.89 8.51 -20.46
CA ASP A 34 -0.37 9.25 -20.25
C ASP A 34 -0.49 9.80 -18.82
N LEU A 35 0.29 9.30 -17.87
CA LEU A 35 0.14 9.61 -16.45
C LEU A 35 0.31 11.10 -16.16
N ASP A 36 1.38 11.71 -16.67
CA ASP A 36 1.70 13.11 -16.42
C ASP A 36 0.64 14.05 -16.99
N GLU A 37 0.15 13.76 -18.17
CA GLU A 37 -0.91 14.56 -18.82
C GLU A 37 -2.21 14.49 -18.02
N TYR A 38 -2.60 13.28 -17.62
CA TYR A 38 -3.80 13.07 -16.80
C TYR A 38 -3.70 13.78 -15.43
N VAL A 39 -2.57 13.67 -14.76
CA VAL A 39 -2.37 14.33 -13.45
C VAL A 39 -2.44 15.85 -13.59
N LYS A 40 -1.78 16.42 -14.59
CA LYS A 40 -1.84 17.87 -14.87
C LYS A 40 -3.25 18.33 -15.22
N TRP A 41 -3.96 17.56 -16.04
CA TRP A 41 -5.35 17.84 -16.36
C TRP A 41 -6.23 17.87 -15.11
N LEU A 42 -6.14 16.84 -14.25
CA LEU A 42 -6.93 16.74 -13.03
C LEU A 42 -6.60 17.87 -12.03
N ALA A 43 -5.32 18.17 -11.85
CA ALA A 43 -4.88 19.26 -10.97
C ALA A 43 -5.39 20.61 -11.46
N ASN A 44 -5.26 20.89 -12.76
CA ASN A 44 -5.79 22.11 -13.36
C ASN A 44 -7.31 22.19 -13.23
N ARG A 45 -8.00 21.08 -13.45
CA ARG A 45 -9.45 21.00 -13.27
C ARG A 45 -9.88 21.39 -11.86
N ILE A 46 -9.20 20.86 -10.85
CA ILE A 46 -9.46 21.19 -9.43
C ILE A 46 -9.16 22.66 -9.17
N ALA A 47 -8.08 23.19 -9.72
CA ALA A 47 -7.67 24.60 -9.55
C ALA A 47 -8.65 25.61 -10.15
N THR A 48 -9.56 25.20 -11.06
CA THR A 48 -10.61 26.08 -11.59
C THR A 48 -11.78 26.32 -10.61
N PHE A 49 -11.91 25.50 -9.58
CA PHE A 49 -12.99 25.66 -8.61
C PHE A 49 -12.63 26.66 -7.50
N ASP A 50 -13.65 27.18 -6.86
CA ASP A 50 -13.47 28.05 -5.69
C ASP A 50 -12.73 27.32 -4.57
N SER A 51 -11.71 27.96 -3.99
CA SER A 51 -10.84 27.32 -2.99
C SER A 51 -11.59 26.90 -1.73
N ALA A 52 -12.59 27.69 -1.28
CA ALA A 52 -13.39 27.34 -0.12
C ALA A 52 -14.26 26.09 -0.38
N ALA A 53 -14.79 25.97 -1.59
CA ALA A 53 -15.54 24.78 -2.01
C ALA A 53 -14.66 23.54 -2.05
N VAL A 54 -13.43 23.63 -2.57
CA VAL A 54 -12.47 22.52 -2.62
C VAL A 54 -12.06 22.11 -1.19
N ILE A 55 -11.77 23.07 -0.31
CA ILE A 55 -11.43 22.82 1.10
C ILE A 55 -12.59 22.13 1.82
N GLY A 56 -13.81 22.64 1.65
CA GLY A 56 -15.02 22.05 2.23
C GLY A 56 -15.26 20.60 1.77
N ALA A 57 -15.15 20.35 0.46
CA ALA A 57 -15.28 19.01 -0.09
C ALA A 57 -14.20 18.05 0.44
N LYS A 58 -12.94 18.51 0.50
CA LYS A 58 -11.84 17.71 1.05
C LYS A 58 -12.04 17.37 2.52
N SER A 59 -12.51 18.35 3.33
CA SER A 59 -12.85 18.14 4.73
C SER A 59 -13.95 17.09 4.89
N SER A 60 -15.01 17.16 4.07
CA SER A 60 -16.11 16.18 4.09
C SER A 60 -15.62 14.76 3.73
N LEU A 61 -14.74 14.64 2.74
CA LEU A 61 -14.14 13.36 2.36
C LEU A 61 -13.29 12.78 3.51
N LEU A 62 -12.46 13.60 4.15
CA LEU A 62 -11.64 13.16 5.28
C LEU A 62 -12.47 12.72 6.48
N ASN A 63 -13.60 13.38 6.74
CA ASN A 63 -14.51 13.00 7.81
C ASN A 63 -15.28 11.69 7.56
N SER A 64 -15.32 11.22 6.30
CA SER A 64 -15.93 9.93 5.96
C SER A 64 -15.00 8.74 6.17
N VAL A 65 -13.71 9.00 6.42
CA VAL A 65 -12.70 7.95 6.65
C VAL A 65 -12.56 7.71 8.16
N PRO A 66 -12.55 6.44 8.63
CA PRO A 66 -12.28 6.13 10.04
C PRO A 66 -10.94 6.71 10.49
N SER A 67 -10.83 7.08 11.77
CA SER A 67 -9.55 7.54 12.33
C SER A 67 -8.48 6.44 12.20
N LEU A 68 -7.42 6.74 11.46
CA LEU A 68 -6.29 5.83 11.24
C LEU A 68 -5.38 5.72 12.46
N THR A 69 -5.36 6.72 13.35
CA THR A 69 -4.38 6.82 14.45
C THR A 69 -4.41 5.60 15.36
N ALA A 70 -5.59 5.19 15.83
CA ALA A 70 -5.70 4.03 16.71
C ALA A 70 -5.31 2.72 16.00
N GLY A 71 -5.65 2.60 14.71
CA GLY A 71 -5.26 1.45 13.88
C GLY A 71 -3.75 1.35 13.73
N LEU A 72 -3.08 2.45 13.38
CA LEU A 72 -1.63 2.52 13.21
C LEU A 72 -0.86 2.24 14.52
N ILE A 73 -1.35 2.75 15.66
CA ILE A 73 -0.73 2.46 16.97
C ILE A 73 -0.81 0.95 17.25
N ASN A 74 -1.98 0.34 17.03
CA ASN A 74 -2.14 -1.10 17.24
C ASN A 74 -1.30 -1.94 16.28
N GLU A 75 -1.24 -1.56 15.01
CA GLU A 75 -0.40 -2.21 13.99
C GLU A 75 1.08 -2.16 14.37
N THR A 76 1.57 -0.99 14.80
CA THR A 76 2.95 -0.83 15.27
C THR A 76 3.25 -1.74 16.45
N ALA A 77 2.36 -1.83 17.43
CA ALA A 77 2.55 -2.72 18.59
C ALA A 77 2.59 -4.21 18.18
N ILE A 78 1.74 -4.62 17.24
CA ILE A 78 1.75 -6.00 16.70
C ILE A 78 3.05 -6.25 15.95
N PHE A 79 3.48 -5.33 15.09
CA PHE A 79 4.70 -5.44 14.31
C PHE A 79 5.94 -5.54 15.20
N ASP A 80 6.06 -4.68 16.21
CA ASP A 80 7.16 -4.72 17.17
C ASP A 80 7.24 -6.08 17.89
N ASN A 81 6.12 -6.58 18.38
CA ASN A 81 6.08 -7.89 19.02
C ASN A 81 6.52 -9.03 18.10
N LEU A 82 6.12 -8.99 16.84
CA LEU A 82 6.54 -9.97 15.83
C LEU A 82 8.03 -9.86 15.52
N CYS A 83 8.55 -8.63 15.33
CA CYS A 83 9.96 -8.40 15.05
C CYS A 83 10.88 -8.89 16.19
N TYR A 84 10.46 -8.76 17.46
CA TYR A 84 11.23 -9.25 18.60
C TYR A 84 11.03 -10.74 18.91
N SER A 85 10.08 -11.41 18.29
CA SER A 85 9.87 -12.85 18.45
C SER A 85 11.01 -13.67 17.85
N HIS A 86 11.26 -14.87 18.37
CA HIS A 86 12.25 -15.78 17.77
C HIS A 86 11.93 -16.13 16.32
N GLY A 87 10.67 -16.30 15.98
CA GLY A 87 10.23 -16.56 14.60
C GLY A 87 10.49 -15.36 13.69
N GLY A 88 10.09 -14.16 14.12
CA GLY A 88 10.32 -12.92 13.38
C GLY A 88 11.80 -12.66 13.11
N GLN A 89 12.64 -12.86 14.12
CA GLN A 89 14.11 -12.70 13.99
C GLN A 89 14.72 -13.71 12.99
N ARG A 90 14.24 -14.94 12.96
CA ARG A 90 14.68 -15.91 11.93
C ARG A 90 14.25 -15.47 10.53
N SER A 91 12.97 -15.14 10.37
CA SER A 91 12.43 -14.70 9.09
C SER A 91 13.10 -13.44 8.55
N LEU A 92 13.38 -12.46 9.42
CA LEU A 92 14.11 -11.24 9.03
C LEU A 92 15.53 -11.54 8.53
N ARG A 93 16.28 -12.39 9.26
CA ARG A 93 17.61 -12.81 8.78
C ARG A 93 17.53 -13.52 7.44
N ARG A 94 16.61 -14.48 7.31
CA ARG A 94 16.43 -15.22 6.07
C ARG A 94 16.03 -14.31 4.92
N PHE A 95 15.14 -13.35 5.16
CA PHE A 95 14.77 -12.32 4.17
C PHE A 95 15.99 -11.55 3.64
N LEU A 96 16.89 -11.10 4.54
CA LEU A 96 18.11 -10.41 4.14
C LEU A 96 19.08 -11.31 3.37
N GLU A 97 19.26 -12.58 3.79
CA GLU A 97 20.09 -13.56 3.10
C GLU A 97 19.62 -13.85 1.67
N LEU A 98 18.31 -13.84 1.44
CA LEU A 98 17.69 -14.05 0.13
C LEU A 98 17.67 -12.80 -0.76
N GLY A 99 18.23 -11.69 -0.29
CA GLY A 99 18.34 -10.45 -1.06
C GLY A 99 17.30 -9.39 -0.71
N GLY A 100 16.59 -9.53 0.40
CA GLY A 100 15.73 -8.46 0.92
C GLY A 100 16.49 -7.15 1.10
N GLN A 101 15.80 -6.02 0.91
CA GLN A 101 16.37 -4.66 0.90
C GLN A 101 17.36 -4.39 -0.26
N THR A 102 17.41 -5.25 -1.26
CA THR A 102 18.03 -4.96 -2.55
C THR A 102 16.98 -4.62 -3.59
N VAL A 103 17.32 -3.83 -4.60
CA VAL A 103 16.37 -3.49 -5.69
C VAL A 103 15.81 -4.76 -6.34
N GLU A 104 16.65 -5.74 -6.61
CA GLU A 104 16.22 -7.02 -7.21
C GLU A 104 15.26 -7.80 -6.30
N GLY A 105 15.57 -7.90 -5.01
CA GLY A 105 14.71 -8.58 -4.03
C GLY A 105 13.37 -7.89 -3.86
N GLU A 106 13.35 -6.57 -3.77
CA GLU A 106 12.12 -5.79 -3.60
C GLU A 106 11.19 -5.85 -4.83
N LEU A 107 11.76 -5.99 -6.05
CA LEU A 107 10.96 -6.16 -7.27
C LEU A 107 10.26 -7.52 -7.37
N ARG A 108 10.61 -8.50 -6.53
CA ARG A 108 9.97 -9.81 -6.43
C ARG A 108 9.56 -10.14 -5.00
N ILE A 109 9.11 -9.15 -4.25
CA ILE A 109 8.87 -9.26 -2.79
C ILE A 109 7.90 -10.39 -2.43
N SER A 110 6.89 -10.64 -3.24
CA SER A 110 5.93 -11.73 -3.05
C SER A 110 6.60 -13.10 -3.09
N ASP A 111 7.42 -13.36 -4.11
CA ASP A 111 8.17 -14.61 -4.24
C ASP A 111 9.19 -14.76 -3.10
N LEU A 112 9.90 -13.68 -2.77
CA LEU A 112 10.88 -13.64 -1.70
C LEU A 112 10.22 -13.97 -0.34
N SER A 113 9.06 -13.40 -0.06
CA SER A 113 8.28 -13.68 1.14
C SER A 113 7.85 -15.14 1.22
N ALA A 114 7.43 -15.72 0.10
CA ALA A 114 7.08 -17.14 0.02
C ALA A 114 8.30 -18.07 0.21
N GLU A 115 9.49 -17.66 -0.24
CA GLU A 115 10.74 -18.39 -0.03
C GLU A 115 11.18 -18.36 1.45
N VAL A 116 11.00 -17.24 2.15
CA VAL A 116 11.26 -17.12 3.59
C VAL A 116 10.39 -18.08 4.40
N ALA A 117 9.15 -18.31 3.98
CA ALA A 117 8.17 -19.13 4.71
C ALA A 117 8.37 -20.65 4.55
N LYS A 118 9.28 -21.11 3.68
CA LYS A 118 9.48 -22.55 3.39
C LYS A 118 10.38 -23.30 4.39
N GLU A 119 10.88 -22.65 5.39
CA GLU A 119 11.67 -23.21 6.51
C GLU A 119 10.86 -23.27 7.81
#